data_c4b7568ad92c32e09c3c9c7df0412111
#
_entry.id   c4b7568ad92c32e09c3c9c7df0412111
#
_cell.length_a   1.000
_cell.length_b   1.000
_cell.length_c   1.000
_cell.angle_alpha   90.00
_cell.angle_beta   90.00
_cell.angle_gamma   90.00
#
_symmetry.space_group_name_H-M   'P 1'
#
loop_
_entity.id
_entity.type
_entity.pdbx_description
1 polymer ?
#
loop_
_entity_poly.entity_id
_entity_poly.type
_entity_poly.pdbx_seq_one_letter_code
_entity_poly.pdbx_strand_id
1 'polypeptide(L)'
;MTTKEKIIDVSIDLFSKNGYNGVSIRDITKLVGIRESSLYKHFKSKKEILDTILENFLKSYNQTSLNEEDLIIKLAQVDLLTFMKIAIEKFFQEMETPSLEKIFRILMIEQFRVEKARNILINNLIYNPIKIYALVFREKLKDKFLDYDFLAKEFHYPLFAMVYEYSVTKYNNGDVTEVKKKIFGHVDFYFNMMLNA
;
A
#
# COMPACT_ATOMS: atom_id res chain seq x y z
N MET A 1 1.58 10.19 -23.05
CA MET A 1 1.02 10.72 -21.78
C MET A 1 0.15 11.92 -22.09
N THR A 2 -1.13 11.88 -21.75
CA THR A 2 -2.11 12.96 -21.94
C THR A 2 -1.88 14.08 -20.93
N THR A 3 -2.45 15.28 -21.18
CA THR A 3 -2.39 16.39 -20.21
C THR A 3 -3.01 16.01 -18.86
N LYS A 4 -4.09 15.23 -18.87
CA LYS A 4 -4.75 14.75 -17.65
C LYS A 4 -3.82 13.84 -16.83
N GLU A 5 -3.16 12.90 -17.47
CA GLU A 5 -2.16 12.03 -16.81
C GLU A 5 -0.99 12.84 -16.24
N LYS A 6 -0.48 13.82 -17.01
CA LYS A 6 0.60 14.68 -16.53
C LYS A 6 0.20 15.52 -15.30
N ILE A 7 -1.04 16.00 -15.23
CA ILE A 7 -1.57 16.68 -14.07
C ILE A 7 -1.58 15.74 -12.85
N ILE A 8 -2.03 14.50 -13.01
CA ILE A 8 -2.05 13.49 -11.95
C ILE A 8 -0.64 13.21 -11.45
N ASP A 9 0.32 12.91 -12.32
CA ASP A 9 1.70 12.58 -11.95
C ASP A 9 2.38 13.71 -11.19
N VAL A 10 2.26 14.95 -11.70
CA VAL A 10 2.81 16.14 -11.03
C VAL A 10 2.14 16.36 -9.67
N SER A 11 0.83 16.12 -9.58
CA SER A 11 0.10 16.27 -8.32
C SER A 11 0.51 15.21 -7.30
N ILE A 12 0.75 13.96 -7.71
CA ILE A 12 1.30 12.91 -6.83
C ILE A 12 2.66 13.36 -6.28
N ASP A 13 3.54 13.88 -7.12
CA ASP A 13 4.85 14.39 -6.69
C ASP A 13 4.73 15.50 -5.66
N LEU A 14 3.90 16.50 -5.94
CA LEU A 14 3.73 17.66 -5.07
C LEU A 14 3.04 17.28 -3.73
N PHE A 15 1.94 16.53 -3.79
CA PHE A 15 1.19 16.15 -2.59
C PHE A 15 2.01 15.23 -1.69
N SER A 16 2.81 14.33 -2.25
CA SER A 16 3.67 13.45 -1.47
C SER A 16 4.80 14.15 -0.72
N LYS A 17 5.21 15.34 -1.16
CA LYS A 17 6.28 16.15 -0.54
C LYS A 17 5.74 17.21 0.41
N ASN A 18 4.67 17.91 0.00
CA ASN A 18 4.21 19.11 0.66
C ASN A 18 2.83 18.94 1.35
N GLY A 19 2.23 17.75 1.26
CA GLY A 19 0.84 17.52 1.65
C GLY A 19 -0.16 18.23 0.72
N TYR A 20 -1.43 17.83 0.80
CA TYR A 20 -2.50 18.39 -0.02
C TYR A 20 -2.67 19.90 0.20
N ASN A 21 -2.64 20.36 1.46
CA ASN A 21 -2.85 21.76 1.77
C ASN A 21 -1.68 22.68 1.36
N GLY A 22 -0.46 22.14 1.34
CA GLY A 22 0.75 22.86 0.96
C GLY A 22 0.92 23.09 -0.55
N VAL A 23 0.00 22.60 -1.39
CA VAL A 23 0.08 22.70 -2.85
C VAL A 23 -1.10 23.50 -3.40
N SER A 24 -0.84 24.47 -4.29
CA SER A 24 -1.86 25.22 -5.02
C SER A 24 -2.06 24.67 -6.44
N ILE A 25 -3.19 25.01 -7.08
CA ILE A 25 -3.42 24.76 -8.50
C ILE A 25 -2.32 25.42 -9.37
N ARG A 26 -1.83 26.58 -8.95
CA ARG A 26 -0.77 27.30 -9.65
C ARG A 26 0.56 26.55 -9.63
N ASP A 27 0.89 25.87 -8.53
CA ASP A 27 2.10 25.06 -8.45
C ASP A 27 2.02 23.88 -9.42
N ILE A 28 0.86 23.20 -9.47
CA ILE A 28 0.62 22.10 -10.39
C ILE A 28 0.74 22.57 -11.84
N THR A 29 0.03 23.64 -12.22
CA THR A 29 0.00 24.14 -13.60
C THR A 29 1.36 24.65 -14.07
N LYS A 30 2.13 25.26 -13.17
CA LYS A 30 3.51 25.68 -13.45
C LYS A 30 4.40 24.52 -13.84
N LEU A 31 4.35 23.40 -13.11
CA LEU A 31 5.16 22.22 -13.39
C LEU A 31 4.66 21.42 -14.60
N VAL A 32 3.35 21.38 -14.81
CA VAL A 32 2.76 20.76 -16.01
C VAL A 32 3.06 21.57 -17.28
N GLY A 33 3.30 22.88 -17.15
CA GLY A 33 3.52 23.80 -18.28
C GLY A 33 2.23 24.22 -18.99
N ILE A 34 1.13 24.39 -18.24
CA ILE A 34 -0.19 24.80 -18.77
C ILE A 34 -0.75 26.01 -18.00
N ARG A 35 -1.77 26.65 -18.58
CA ARG A 35 -2.54 27.69 -17.87
C ARG A 35 -3.54 27.05 -16.91
N GLU A 36 -3.90 27.75 -15.82
CA GLU A 36 -4.91 27.28 -14.86
C GLU A 36 -6.26 26.98 -15.53
N SER A 37 -6.68 27.79 -16.52
CA SER A 37 -7.89 27.55 -17.31
C SER A 37 -7.86 26.22 -18.06
N SER A 38 -6.68 25.74 -18.45
CA SER A 38 -6.52 24.43 -19.10
C SER A 38 -6.64 23.29 -18.10
N LEU A 39 -6.15 23.45 -16.86
CA LEU A 39 -6.33 22.48 -15.79
C LEU A 39 -7.82 22.31 -15.47
N TYR A 40 -8.57 23.40 -15.37
CA TYR A 40 -10.01 23.36 -15.09
C TYR A 40 -10.88 22.72 -16.19
N LYS A 41 -10.35 22.50 -17.39
CA LYS A 41 -10.99 21.66 -18.42
C LYS A 41 -10.91 20.15 -18.08
N HIS A 42 -9.96 19.75 -17.23
CA HIS A 42 -9.73 18.34 -16.85
C HIS A 42 -10.25 18.02 -15.46
N PHE A 43 -10.15 18.96 -14.52
CA PHE A 43 -10.52 18.79 -13.10
C PHE A 43 -11.20 20.06 -12.58
N LYS A 44 -12.34 19.92 -11.95
CA LYS A 44 -13.14 21.05 -11.41
C LYS A 44 -12.48 21.69 -10.19
N SER A 45 -11.61 20.97 -9.49
CA SER A 45 -10.96 21.45 -8.26
C SER A 45 -9.69 20.65 -7.94
N LYS A 46 -8.84 21.19 -7.07
CA LYS A 46 -7.71 20.45 -6.51
C LYS A 46 -8.16 19.20 -5.75
N LYS A 47 -9.33 19.24 -5.10
CA LYS A 47 -9.93 18.09 -4.43
C LYS A 47 -10.22 16.96 -5.40
N GLU A 48 -10.79 17.24 -6.57
CA GLU A 48 -11.07 16.22 -7.59
C GLU A 48 -9.78 15.54 -8.09
N ILE A 49 -8.66 16.27 -8.16
CA ILE A 49 -7.36 15.68 -8.50
C ILE A 49 -6.94 14.65 -7.43
N LEU A 50 -7.01 15.02 -6.14
CA LEU A 50 -6.68 14.11 -5.05
C LEU A 50 -7.64 12.91 -5.02
N ASP A 51 -8.94 13.15 -5.15
CA ASP A 51 -9.95 12.08 -5.18
C ASP A 51 -9.67 11.09 -6.33
N THR A 52 -9.28 11.60 -7.52
CA THR A 52 -8.93 10.77 -8.68
C THR A 52 -7.66 9.95 -8.42
N ILE A 53 -6.64 10.52 -7.78
CA ILE A 53 -5.40 9.81 -7.40
C ILE A 53 -5.75 8.63 -6.48
N LEU A 54 -6.56 8.88 -5.46
CA LEU A 54 -6.96 7.86 -4.49
C LEU A 54 -7.87 6.79 -5.09
N GLU A 55 -8.76 7.16 -6.02
CA GLU A 55 -9.60 6.22 -6.76
C GLU A 55 -8.79 5.31 -7.69
N ASN A 56 -7.85 5.88 -8.43
CA ASN A 56 -6.96 5.11 -9.29
C ASN A 56 -6.12 4.11 -8.48
N PHE A 57 -5.62 4.53 -7.31
CA PHE A 57 -4.92 3.65 -6.38
C PHE A 57 -5.82 2.49 -5.94
N LEU A 58 -7.03 2.76 -5.45
CA LEU A 58 -7.97 1.71 -5.03
C LEU A 58 -8.32 0.75 -6.17
N LYS A 59 -8.55 1.28 -7.36
CA LYS A 59 -8.84 0.45 -8.53
C LYS A 59 -7.68 -0.49 -8.85
N SER A 60 -6.45 0.02 -8.86
CA SER A 60 -5.25 -0.79 -9.07
C SER A 60 -5.06 -1.82 -7.96
N TYR A 61 -5.19 -1.41 -6.71
CA TYR A 61 -5.09 -2.28 -5.53
C TYR A 61 -6.09 -3.45 -5.61
N ASN A 62 -7.35 -3.16 -5.94
CA ASN A 62 -8.38 -4.19 -6.05
C ASN A 62 -8.17 -5.13 -7.24
N GLN A 63 -7.57 -4.64 -8.34
CA GLN A 63 -7.24 -5.48 -9.51
C GLN A 63 -6.06 -6.41 -9.26
N THR A 64 -5.11 -6.04 -8.40
CA THR A 64 -3.96 -6.87 -8.03
C THR A 64 -4.25 -7.81 -6.87
N SER A 65 -5.30 -7.56 -6.09
CA SER A 65 -5.76 -8.41 -5.01
C SER A 65 -6.37 -9.70 -5.59
N LEU A 66 -5.92 -10.84 -5.09
CA LEU A 66 -6.51 -12.13 -5.42
C LEU A 66 -7.91 -12.21 -4.80
N ASN A 67 -8.88 -12.73 -5.54
CA ASN A 67 -10.12 -13.18 -4.92
C ASN A 67 -9.85 -14.44 -4.07
N GLU A 68 -10.80 -14.82 -3.22
CA GLU A 68 -10.66 -15.92 -2.28
C GLU A 68 -10.39 -17.26 -2.98
N GLU A 69 -11.06 -17.52 -4.10
CA GLU A 69 -10.93 -18.75 -4.88
C GLU A 69 -9.52 -18.87 -5.51
N ASP A 70 -9.05 -17.83 -6.18
CA ASP A 70 -7.70 -17.79 -6.76
C ASP A 70 -6.61 -17.90 -5.67
N LEU A 71 -6.86 -17.32 -4.50
CA LEU A 71 -5.96 -17.41 -3.36
C LEU A 71 -5.82 -18.85 -2.88
N ILE A 72 -6.94 -19.57 -2.69
CA ILE A 72 -6.97 -20.96 -2.26
C ILE A 72 -6.25 -21.87 -3.28
N ILE A 73 -6.49 -21.65 -4.58
CA ILE A 73 -5.82 -22.40 -5.64
C ILE A 73 -4.29 -22.21 -5.58
N LYS A 74 -3.82 -20.97 -5.39
CA LYS A 74 -2.38 -20.69 -5.27
C LYS A 74 -1.78 -21.28 -3.98
N LEU A 75 -2.51 -21.19 -2.87
CA LEU A 75 -2.11 -21.79 -1.61
C LEU A 75 -1.94 -23.31 -1.70
N ALA A 76 -2.73 -24.00 -2.54
CA ALA A 76 -2.59 -25.45 -2.72
C ALA A 76 -1.27 -25.86 -3.38
N GLN A 77 -0.60 -24.95 -4.10
CA GLN A 77 0.59 -25.25 -4.91
C GLN A 77 1.93 -25.10 -4.18
N VAL A 78 1.96 -24.38 -3.06
CA VAL A 78 3.18 -24.07 -2.30
C VAL A 78 2.94 -24.18 -0.79
N ASP A 79 4.00 -24.37 -0.02
CA ASP A 79 3.92 -24.29 1.44
C ASP A 79 3.66 -22.84 1.90
N LEU A 80 3.20 -22.70 3.14
CA LEU A 80 2.78 -21.43 3.70
C LEU A 80 3.92 -20.40 3.76
N LEU A 81 5.12 -20.81 4.20
CA LEU A 81 6.28 -19.91 4.31
C LEU A 81 6.70 -19.37 2.93
N THR A 82 6.78 -20.26 1.94
CA THR A 82 7.10 -19.90 0.55
C THR A 82 6.06 -18.94 -0.01
N PHE A 83 4.76 -19.21 0.20
CA PHE A 83 3.69 -18.32 -0.23
C PHE A 83 3.84 -16.90 0.36
N MET A 84 4.11 -16.82 1.66
CA MET A 84 4.26 -15.52 2.33
C MET A 84 5.49 -14.76 1.86
N LYS A 85 6.62 -15.43 1.62
CA LYS A 85 7.83 -14.80 1.06
C LYS A 85 7.57 -14.24 -0.33
N ILE A 86 6.91 -14.99 -1.20
CA ILE A 86 6.53 -14.52 -2.55
C ILE A 86 5.61 -13.29 -2.45
N ALA A 87 4.64 -13.29 -1.53
CA ALA A 87 3.74 -12.16 -1.35
C ALA A 87 4.49 -10.88 -0.89
N ILE A 88 5.46 -11.02 0.02
CA ILE A 88 6.31 -9.90 0.49
C ILE A 88 7.23 -9.40 -0.63
N GLU A 89 7.84 -10.29 -1.40
CA GLU A 89 8.68 -9.90 -2.55
C GLU A 89 7.87 -9.12 -3.58
N LYS A 90 6.67 -9.60 -3.92
CA LYS A 90 5.75 -8.90 -4.82
C LYS A 90 5.38 -7.51 -4.27
N PHE A 91 5.07 -7.42 -2.98
CA PHE A 91 4.81 -6.14 -2.33
C PHE A 91 5.98 -5.16 -2.49
N PHE A 92 7.23 -5.59 -2.28
CA PHE A 92 8.39 -4.73 -2.49
C PHE A 92 8.57 -4.30 -3.96
N GLN A 93 8.37 -5.21 -4.91
CA GLN A 93 8.39 -4.86 -6.34
C GLN A 93 7.36 -3.77 -6.68
N GLU A 94 6.17 -3.85 -6.12
CA GLU A 94 5.15 -2.81 -6.26
C GLU A 94 5.57 -1.49 -5.59
N MET A 95 6.13 -1.53 -4.38
CA MET A 95 6.63 -0.36 -3.65
C MET A 95 7.89 0.27 -4.27
N GLU A 96 8.58 -0.43 -5.15
CA GLU A 96 9.67 0.16 -5.97
C GLU A 96 9.11 1.03 -7.10
N THR A 97 7.83 0.90 -7.45
CA THR A 97 7.16 1.80 -8.39
C THR A 97 7.04 3.20 -7.77
N PRO A 98 7.65 4.24 -8.36
CA PRO A 98 7.73 5.56 -7.72
C PRO A 98 6.36 6.17 -7.37
N SER A 99 5.32 5.87 -8.15
CA SER A 99 3.98 6.40 -7.90
C SER A 99 3.31 5.76 -6.68
N LEU A 100 3.47 4.46 -6.46
CA LEU A 100 2.84 3.76 -5.32
C LEU A 100 3.45 4.19 -3.98
N GLU A 101 4.76 4.29 -3.90
CA GLU A 101 5.45 4.78 -2.71
C GLU A 101 4.99 6.21 -2.36
N LYS A 102 4.87 7.09 -3.36
CA LYS A 102 4.38 8.46 -3.18
C LYS A 102 2.93 8.50 -2.73
N ILE A 103 2.06 7.65 -3.28
CA ILE A 103 0.65 7.57 -2.88
C ILE A 103 0.52 7.05 -1.44
N PHE A 104 1.31 6.04 -1.05
CA PHE A 104 1.36 5.58 0.34
C PHE A 104 1.72 6.74 1.30
N ARG A 105 2.69 7.57 0.93
CA ARG A 105 3.07 8.76 1.70
C ARG A 105 1.95 9.80 1.77
N ILE A 106 1.23 10.04 0.67
CA ILE A 106 0.04 10.92 0.67
C ILE A 106 -1.00 10.39 1.67
N LEU A 107 -1.27 9.08 1.67
CA LEU A 107 -2.20 8.47 2.63
C LEU A 107 -1.76 8.71 4.08
N MET A 108 -0.47 8.51 4.37
CA MET A 108 0.09 8.71 5.72
C MET A 108 0.04 10.18 6.17
N ILE A 109 0.24 11.14 5.27
CA ILE A 109 0.17 12.57 5.59
C ILE A 109 -1.28 13.01 5.80
N GLU A 110 -2.20 12.55 4.96
CA GLU A 110 -3.56 13.09 4.88
C GLU A 110 -4.61 12.30 5.70
N GLN A 111 -4.26 11.18 6.32
CA GLN A 111 -5.19 10.29 7.03
C GLN A 111 -6.07 11.01 8.10
N PHE A 112 -5.55 12.03 8.76
CA PHE A 112 -6.28 12.76 9.80
C PHE A 112 -7.17 13.88 9.26
N ARG A 113 -7.00 14.27 7.99
CA ARG A 113 -7.68 15.42 7.37
C ARG A 113 -8.61 15.01 6.22
N VAL A 114 -8.27 13.94 5.50
CA VAL A 114 -8.99 13.46 4.32
C VAL A 114 -9.61 12.11 4.65
N GLU A 115 -10.94 12.09 4.78
CA GLU A 115 -11.69 10.87 5.13
C GLU A 115 -11.40 9.71 4.18
N LYS A 116 -11.33 9.96 2.88
CA LYS A 116 -11.03 8.95 1.87
C LYS A 116 -9.64 8.33 2.08
N ALA A 117 -8.62 9.15 2.39
CA ALA A 117 -7.28 8.66 2.69
C ALA A 117 -7.26 7.78 3.95
N ARG A 118 -7.95 8.21 5.01
CA ARG A 118 -8.13 7.43 6.24
C ARG A 118 -8.80 6.10 5.99
N ASN A 119 -9.91 6.10 5.23
CA ASN A 119 -10.66 4.88 4.93
C ASN A 119 -9.83 3.90 4.11
N ILE A 120 -9.03 4.37 3.14
CA ILE A 120 -8.10 3.53 2.39
C ILE A 120 -7.06 2.92 3.33
N LEU A 121 -6.42 3.73 4.18
CA LEU A 121 -5.41 3.25 5.11
C LEU A 121 -5.96 2.16 6.04
N ILE A 122 -7.07 2.45 6.71
CA ILE A 122 -7.65 1.55 7.71
C ILE A 122 -8.23 0.28 7.06
N ASN A 123 -9.06 0.44 6.03
CA ASN A 123 -9.80 -0.69 5.48
C ASN A 123 -8.94 -1.52 4.52
N ASN A 124 -8.16 -0.88 3.64
CA ASN A 124 -7.44 -1.59 2.58
C ASN A 124 -6.01 -1.98 2.98
N LEU A 125 -5.32 -1.17 3.82
CA LEU A 125 -3.93 -1.44 4.18
C LEU A 125 -3.77 -2.07 5.57
N ILE A 126 -4.81 -2.05 6.43
CA ILE A 126 -4.78 -2.70 7.75
C ILE A 126 -5.78 -3.86 7.80
N TYR A 127 -7.08 -3.59 7.72
CA TYR A 127 -8.09 -4.63 7.99
C TYR A 127 -8.20 -5.69 6.90
N ASN A 128 -8.12 -5.30 5.62
CA ASN A 128 -8.23 -6.26 4.53
C ASN A 128 -7.06 -7.26 4.50
N PRO A 129 -5.77 -6.86 4.63
CA PRO A 129 -4.68 -7.83 4.77
C PRO A 129 -4.84 -8.78 5.95
N ILE A 130 -5.31 -8.29 7.13
CA ILE A 130 -5.58 -9.16 8.29
C ILE A 130 -6.61 -10.24 7.93
N LYS A 131 -7.70 -9.90 7.25
CA LYS A 131 -8.70 -10.89 6.81
C LYS A 131 -8.11 -11.91 5.84
N ILE A 132 -7.27 -11.46 4.90
CA ILE A 132 -6.58 -12.34 3.96
C ILE A 132 -5.63 -13.29 4.71
N TYR A 133 -4.82 -12.79 5.64
CA TYR A 133 -3.93 -13.64 6.44
C TYR A 133 -4.70 -14.64 7.30
N ALA A 134 -5.80 -14.23 7.93
CA ALA A 134 -6.65 -15.14 8.70
C ALA A 134 -7.21 -16.28 7.84
N LEU A 135 -7.63 -15.97 6.62
CA LEU A 135 -8.05 -16.99 5.64
C LEU A 135 -6.90 -17.92 5.26
N VAL A 136 -5.73 -17.37 4.93
CA VAL A 136 -4.53 -18.14 4.57
C VAL A 136 -4.12 -19.09 5.71
N PHE A 137 -4.11 -18.60 6.95
CA PHE A 137 -3.76 -19.41 8.12
C PHE A 137 -4.79 -20.52 8.37
N ARG A 138 -6.07 -20.20 8.27
CA ARG A 138 -7.16 -21.18 8.39
C ARG A 138 -7.03 -22.31 7.38
N GLU A 139 -6.75 -21.99 6.11
CA GLU A 139 -6.61 -22.98 5.05
C GLU A 139 -5.36 -23.86 5.21
N LYS A 140 -4.27 -23.32 5.73
CA LYS A 140 -2.99 -24.05 5.86
C LYS A 140 -2.79 -24.76 7.21
N LEU A 141 -3.47 -24.31 8.29
CA LEU A 141 -3.30 -24.82 9.64
C LEU A 141 -4.56 -25.54 10.15
N LYS A 142 -5.29 -26.21 9.26
CA LYS A 142 -6.65 -26.78 9.46
C LYS A 142 -6.81 -27.64 10.72
N ASP A 143 -5.75 -28.32 11.15
CA ASP A 143 -5.79 -29.29 12.26
C ASP A 143 -5.41 -28.66 13.61
N LYS A 144 -5.18 -27.35 13.67
CA LYS A 144 -4.81 -26.64 14.90
C LYS A 144 -5.97 -25.79 15.40
N PHE A 145 -6.33 -25.95 16.68
CA PHE A 145 -7.29 -25.08 17.39
C PHE A 145 -6.65 -23.73 17.68
N LEU A 146 -6.62 -22.83 16.68
CA LEU A 146 -5.97 -21.53 16.77
C LEU A 146 -6.99 -20.42 16.48
N ASP A 147 -6.85 -19.31 17.18
CA ASP A 147 -7.53 -18.05 16.82
C ASP A 147 -6.80 -17.42 15.63
N TYR A 148 -7.24 -17.75 14.40
CA TYR A 148 -6.62 -17.27 13.16
C TYR A 148 -6.72 -15.76 13.00
N ASP A 149 -7.77 -15.12 13.53
CA ASP A 149 -7.91 -13.66 13.48
C ASP A 149 -6.90 -12.98 14.39
N PHE A 150 -6.64 -13.55 15.57
CA PHE A 150 -5.58 -13.06 16.45
C PHE A 150 -4.19 -13.24 15.82
N LEU A 151 -3.90 -14.43 15.29
CA LEU A 151 -2.63 -14.71 14.62
C LEU A 151 -2.39 -13.76 13.43
N ALA A 152 -3.41 -13.50 12.63
CA ALA A 152 -3.30 -12.57 11.50
C ALA A 152 -2.99 -11.13 11.95
N LYS A 153 -3.56 -10.69 13.07
CA LYS A 153 -3.26 -9.37 13.66
C LYS A 153 -1.82 -9.30 14.16
N GLU A 154 -1.40 -10.31 14.94
CA GLU A 154 -0.02 -10.40 15.47
C GLU A 154 1.03 -10.45 14.35
N PHE A 155 0.71 -11.06 13.22
CA PHE A 155 1.55 -11.05 12.03
C PHE A 155 1.56 -9.69 11.34
N HIS A 156 0.39 -9.09 11.12
CA HIS A 156 0.24 -7.92 10.26
C HIS A 156 0.68 -6.60 10.92
N TYR A 157 0.37 -6.37 12.21
CA TYR A 157 0.70 -5.09 12.83
C TYR A 157 2.21 -4.80 12.88
N PRO A 158 3.08 -5.75 13.29
CA PRO A 158 4.52 -5.54 13.18
C PRO A 158 4.99 -5.35 11.73
N LEU A 159 4.42 -6.11 10.79
CA LEU A 159 4.73 -5.98 9.37
C LEU A 159 4.39 -4.58 8.85
N PHE A 160 3.20 -4.05 9.19
CA PHE A 160 2.80 -2.70 8.81
C PHE A 160 3.73 -1.62 9.39
N ALA A 161 4.16 -1.77 10.65
CA ALA A 161 5.13 -0.88 11.28
C ALA A 161 6.48 -0.88 10.54
N MET A 162 6.97 -2.06 10.15
CA MET A 162 8.22 -2.18 9.37
C MET A 162 8.08 -1.64 7.94
N VAL A 163 6.91 -1.78 7.31
CA VAL A 163 6.61 -1.14 6.01
C VAL A 163 6.62 0.38 6.14
N TYR A 164 6.11 0.92 7.24
CA TYR A 164 6.22 2.35 7.53
C TYR A 164 7.68 2.78 7.69
N GLU A 165 8.49 2.04 8.47
CA GLU A 165 9.94 2.29 8.60
C GLU A 165 10.64 2.27 7.23
N TYR A 166 10.31 1.28 6.37
CA TYR A 166 10.81 1.20 5.00
C TYR A 166 10.50 2.46 4.18
N SER A 167 9.25 2.93 4.22
CA SER A 167 8.82 4.12 3.46
C SER A 167 9.54 5.38 3.93
N VAL A 168 9.69 5.58 5.24
CA VAL A 168 10.41 6.73 5.81
C VAL A 168 11.90 6.69 5.48
N THR A 169 12.52 5.52 5.59
CA THR A 169 13.95 5.33 5.24
C THR A 169 14.20 5.63 3.77
N LYS A 170 13.37 5.10 2.88
CA LYS A 170 13.44 5.33 1.44
C LYS A 170 13.25 6.80 1.08
N TYR A 171 12.31 7.48 1.72
CA TYR A 171 12.08 8.92 1.52
C TYR A 171 13.33 9.76 1.82
N ASN A 172 14.06 9.40 2.86
CA ASN A 172 15.30 10.07 3.26
C ASN A 172 16.55 9.61 2.48
N ASN A 173 16.35 8.87 1.38
CA ASN A 173 17.43 8.25 0.58
C ASN A 173 18.35 7.34 1.42
N GLY A 174 17.82 6.76 2.51
CA GLY A 174 18.54 5.81 3.34
C GLY A 174 18.58 4.41 2.72
N ASP A 175 19.50 3.58 3.22
CA ASP A 175 19.59 2.17 2.84
C ASP A 175 18.45 1.37 3.48
N VAL A 176 17.58 0.80 2.65
CA VAL A 176 16.43 0.00 3.08
C VAL A 176 16.75 -1.49 3.27
N THR A 177 18.01 -1.91 3.05
CA THR A 177 18.42 -3.31 3.10
C THR A 177 18.14 -3.93 4.46
N GLU A 178 18.48 -3.23 5.56
CA GLU A 178 18.24 -3.73 6.92
C GLU A 178 16.74 -3.82 7.25
N VAL A 179 15.92 -2.90 6.76
CA VAL A 179 14.47 -2.96 6.97
C VAL A 179 13.88 -4.14 6.21
N LYS A 180 14.31 -4.38 4.96
CA LYS A 180 13.91 -5.57 4.19
C LYS A 180 14.28 -6.86 4.94
N LYS A 181 15.49 -6.95 5.49
CA LYS A 181 15.93 -8.11 6.30
C LYS A 181 15.03 -8.31 7.53
N LYS A 182 14.67 -7.23 8.24
CA LYS A 182 13.74 -7.32 9.40
C LYS A 182 12.39 -7.89 8.98
N ILE A 183 11.85 -7.46 7.83
CA ILE A 183 10.55 -7.93 7.31
C ILE A 183 10.62 -9.43 6.99
N PHE A 184 11.63 -9.89 6.25
CA PHE A 184 11.80 -11.31 5.97
C PHE A 184 12.08 -12.12 7.24
N GLY A 185 12.88 -11.59 8.16
CA GLY A 185 13.14 -12.19 9.47
C GLY A 185 11.88 -12.34 10.32
N HIS A 186 10.96 -11.37 10.26
CA HIS A 186 9.65 -11.47 10.91
C HIS A 186 8.82 -12.62 10.32
N VAL A 187 8.79 -12.74 8.99
CA VAL A 187 8.12 -13.86 8.32
C VAL A 187 8.70 -15.20 8.77
N ASP A 188 10.03 -15.37 8.70
CA ASP A 188 10.71 -16.60 9.09
C ASP A 188 10.46 -16.94 10.57
N PHE A 189 10.60 -15.97 11.48
CA PHE A 189 10.35 -16.16 12.91
C PHE A 189 8.91 -16.58 13.19
N TYR A 190 7.96 -15.86 12.60
CA TYR A 190 6.54 -16.08 12.87
C TYR A 190 6.08 -17.47 12.41
N PHE A 191 6.48 -17.89 11.20
CA PHE A 191 6.11 -19.19 10.67
C PHE A 191 6.86 -20.35 11.30
N ASN A 192 8.14 -20.19 11.64
CA ASN A 192 8.87 -21.20 12.40
C ASN A 192 8.24 -21.43 13.78
N MET A 193 7.79 -20.38 14.45
CA MET A 193 7.08 -20.51 15.73
C MET A 193 5.75 -21.24 15.57
N MET A 194 4.95 -20.92 14.53
CA MET A 194 3.65 -21.57 14.30
C MET A 194 3.76 -23.03 13.85
N LEU A 195 4.79 -23.38 13.06
CA LEU A 195 4.95 -24.75 12.55
C LEU A 195 5.50 -25.70 13.62
N ASN A 196 6.22 -25.18 14.62
CA ASN A 196 6.82 -25.97 15.70
C ASN A 196 6.00 -25.97 17.00
N ALA A 197 4.91 -25.21 17.07
CA ALA A 197 3.95 -25.22 18.19
C ALA A 197 2.84 -26.24 17.94
#